data_1225c4abbd8f2a85b4149f9d764cab65
#
_entry.id   1225c4abbd8f2a85b4149f9d764cab65
#
_cell.length_a   1.000
_cell.length_b   1.000
_cell.length_c   1.000
_cell.angle_alpha   90.00
_cell.angle_beta   90.00
_cell.angle_gamma   90.00
#
_symmetry.space_group_name_H-M   'P 1'
#
loop_
_entity.id
_entity.type
_entity.pdbx_description
1 polymer ?
#
loop_
_entity_poly.entity_id
_entity_poly.type
_entity_poly.pdbx_seq_one_letter_code
_entity_poly.pdbx_strand_id
1 'polypeptide(L)'
;MAEPIPLPADPMELKNLEYRPVKVRGHFDHSKELYIMPRTMVDPVREARDAGRLSSTESGAHVVTPFHCSDLGVTILVNRGFVPRKKVNPETRQKGQVLGEVDLVGIVRLTENRKPFVPENSPERNHWYYRDLEAMAKITGADPIFIDADFHSTAPGGPIGGQTRVTLRNEHMQYILTWLVLLPATPSTHPTPHRL
;
A
#
# COMPACT_ATOMS: atom_id res chain seq x y z
N MET A 1 -15.88 3.72 3.98
CA MET A 1 -14.84 2.73 4.39
C MET A 1 -15.43 1.82 5.44
N ALA A 2 -14.98 0.54 5.49
CA ALA A 2 -15.36 -0.34 6.58
C ALA A 2 -14.80 0.17 7.92
N GLU A 3 -15.49 -0.09 9.00
CA GLU A 3 -15.05 0.29 10.35
C GLU A 3 -13.76 -0.47 10.71
N PRO A 4 -12.73 0.22 11.28
CA PRO A 4 -11.50 -0.42 11.70
C PRO A 4 -11.74 -1.44 12.79
N ILE A 5 -11.19 -2.63 12.62
CA ILE A 5 -11.23 -3.70 13.64
C ILE A 5 -9.90 -3.75 14.40
N PRO A 6 -9.86 -4.28 15.63
CA PRO A 6 -8.60 -4.59 16.30
C PRO A 6 -7.75 -5.53 15.45
N LEU A 7 -6.43 -5.36 15.46
CA LEU A 7 -5.53 -6.28 14.78
C LEU A 7 -5.64 -7.66 15.46
N PRO A 8 -5.93 -8.75 14.71
CA PRO A 8 -5.98 -10.08 15.30
C PRO A 8 -4.58 -10.56 15.71
N ALA A 9 -4.54 -11.33 16.79
CA ALA A 9 -3.31 -11.92 17.28
C ALA A 9 -2.81 -13.12 16.44
N ASP A 10 -3.73 -13.77 15.69
CA ASP A 10 -3.39 -14.92 14.85
C ASP A 10 -2.90 -14.49 13.46
N PRO A 11 -1.64 -14.81 13.09
CA PRO A 11 -1.10 -14.52 11.76
C PRO A 11 -1.88 -15.18 10.61
N MET A 12 -2.59 -16.28 10.86
CA MET A 12 -3.38 -16.95 9.85
C MET A 12 -4.62 -16.14 9.43
N GLU A 13 -5.20 -15.38 10.37
CA GLU A 13 -6.34 -14.50 10.07
C GLU A 13 -5.91 -13.31 9.21
N LEU A 14 -4.66 -12.85 9.34
CA LEU A 14 -4.14 -11.68 8.60
C LEU A 14 -4.15 -11.90 7.08
N LYS A 15 -3.99 -13.14 6.60
CA LYS A 15 -4.02 -13.44 5.18
C LYS A 15 -5.39 -13.13 4.54
N ASN A 16 -6.46 -13.21 5.34
CA ASN A 16 -7.82 -12.92 4.90
C ASN A 16 -8.20 -11.44 5.10
N LEU A 17 -7.32 -10.66 5.70
CA LEU A 17 -7.56 -9.25 6.04
C LEU A 17 -6.84 -8.27 5.12
N GLU A 18 -6.28 -8.71 4.00
CA GLU A 18 -5.67 -7.79 3.05
C GLU A 18 -6.67 -6.69 2.65
N TYR A 19 -6.22 -5.44 2.68
CA TYR A 19 -7.04 -4.23 2.50
C TYR A 19 -8.09 -3.95 3.59
N ARG A 20 -8.11 -4.71 4.68
CA ARG A 20 -8.98 -4.41 5.82
C ARG A 20 -8.37 -3.32 6.70
N PRO A 21 -9.14 -2.29 7.08
CA PRO A 21 -8.70 -1.32 8.07
C PRO A 21 -8.64 -1.96 9.46
N VAL A 22 -7.51 -1.70 10.15
CA VAL A 22 -7.26 -2.17 11.51
C VAL A 22 -6.81 -1.01 12.38
N LYS A 23 -7.09 -1.12 13.68
CA LYS A 23 -6.64 -0.18 14.70
C LYS A 23 -5.65 -0.88 15.61
N VAL A 24 -4.53 -0.20 15.90
CA VAL A 24 -3.49 -0.65 16.83
C VAL A 24 -3.06 0.50 17.73
N ARG A 25 -2.58 0.17 18.92
CA ARG A 25 -2.03 1.12 19.88
C ARG A 25 -0.63 0.71 20.29
N GLY A 26 0.29 1.67 20.38
CA GLY A 26 1.68 1.38 20.71
C GLY A 26 2.62 2.53 20.39
N HIS A 27 3.90 2.22 20.20
CA HIS A 27 4.93 3.21 19.93
C HIS A 27 5.88 2.78 18.79
N PHE A 28 6.46 3.77 18.09
CA PHE A 28 7.40 3.56 16.99
C PHE A 28 8.85 3.37 17.48
N ASP A 29 9.58 2.46 16.85
CA ASP A 29 11.05 2.38 16.92
C ASP A 29 11.66 3.07 15.71
N HIS A 30 11.92 4.36 15.82
CA HIS A 30 12.49 5.17 14.75
C HIS A 30 13.95 4.84 14.42
N SER A 31 14.65 4.09 15.27
CA SER A 31 16.03 3.70 15.04
C SER A 31 16.20 2.67 13.92
N LYS A 32 15.12 1.98 13.58
CA LYS A 32 15.10 0.86 12.61
C LYS A 32 14.22 1.14 11.40
N GLU A 33 14.14 2.39 10.97
CA GLU A 33 13.35 2.77 9.79
C GLU A 33 13.89 2.15 8.50
N LEU A 34 12.98 1.68 7.64
CA LEU A 34 13.26 1.15 6.31
C LEU A 34 12.67 2.06 5.24
N TYR A 35 13.28 2.08 4.05
CA TYR A 35 12.87 2.98 2.96
C TYR A 35 12.56 2.18 1.69
N ILE A 36 11.30 2.19 1.27
CA ILE A 36 10.89 1.61 -0.02
C ILE A 36 10.93 2.71 -1.08
N MET A 37 11.84 2.59 -2.02
CA MET A 37 12.05 3.59 -3.07
C MET A 37 12.44 2.98 -4.43
N PRO A 38 12.18 3.66 -5.55
CA PRO A 38 11.48 4.94 -5.65
C PRO A 38 9.97 4.80 -5.42
N ARG A 39 9.35 5.83 -4.85
CA ARG A 39 7.89 5.97 -4.73
C ARG A 39 7.48 7.37 -5.17
N THR A 40 6.22 7.48 -5.60
CA THR A 40 5.59 8.76 -5.95
C THR A 40 4.43 9.00 -4.99
N MET A 41 4.19 10.26 -4.65
CA MET A 41 3.08 10.61 -3.78
C MET A 41 1.75 10.32 -4.48
N VAL A 42 0.85 9.67 -3.76
CA VAL A 42 -0.55 9.51 -4.16
C VAL A 42 -1.36 10.63 -3.53
N ASP A 43 -1.89 11.52 -4.35
CA ASP A 43 -2.80 12.58 -3.92
C ASP A 43 -4.13 12.38 -4.64
N PRO A 44 -5.16 11.85 -3.95
CA PRO A 44 -6.46 11.56 -4.57
C PRO A 44 -7.14 12.80 -5.18
N VAL A 45 -6.88 13.98 -4.62
CA VAL A 45 -7.46 15.24 -5.09
C VAL A 45 -6.77 15.71 -6.37
N ARG A 46 -5.45 15.51 -6.48
CA ARG A 46 -4.68 15.82 -7.69
C ARG A 46 -4.93 14.81 -8.79
N GLU A 47 -4.98 13.51 -8.48
CA GLU A 47 -5.27 12.48 -9.49
C GLU A 47 -6.60 12.74 -10.21
N ALA A 48 -7.62 13.23 -9.50
CA ALA A 48 -8.90 13.60 -10.08
C ALA A 48 -8.85 14.85 -10.98
N ARG A 49 -7.93 15.80 -10.72
CA ARG A 49 -7.79 17.05 -11.48
C ARG A 49 -6.81 16.95 -12.66
N ASP A 50 -5.80 16.12 -12.51
CA ASP A 50 -4.68 15.99 -13.47
C ASP A 50 -4.82 14.78 -14.40
N ALA A 51 -5.99 14.17 -14.48
CA ALA A 51 -6.28 13.11 -15.45
C ALA A 51 -6.08 13.65 -16.89
N GLY A 52 -4.85 13.56 -17.39
CA GLY A 52 -4.46 14.03 -18.71
C GLY A 52 -3.28 15.04 -18.75
N ARG A 53 -2.75 15.48 -17.61
CA ARG A 53 -1.53 16.29 -17.55
C ARG A 53 -0.35 15.44 -17.08
N LEU A 54 0.77 15.52 -17.79
CA LEU A 54 2.09 15.08 -17.33
C LEU A 54 2.49 15.95 -16.12
N SER A 55 1.96 15.61 -14.95
CA SER A 55 2.39 16.21 -13.69
C SER A 55 3.75 15.62 -13.32
N SER A 56 4.73 16.47 -13.02
CA SER A 56 5.99 16.07 -12.42
C SER A 56 5.72 15.55 -11.00
N THR A 57 5.41 14.25 -10.91
CA THR A 57 5.18 13.58 -9.63
C THR A 57 6.50 13.55 -8.86
N GLU A 58 6.55 14.21 -7.71
CA GLU A 58 7.75 14.25 -6.88
C GLU A 58 8.13 12.81 -6.47
N SER A 59 9.35 12.42 -6.80
CA SER A 59 9.89 11.12 -6.41
C SER A 59 10.40 11.16 -4.97
N GLY A 60 10.16 10.09 -4.23
CA GLY A 60 10.57 9.97 -2.84
C GLY A 60 10.59 8.52 -2.38
N ALA A 61 10.28 8.31 -1.12
CA ALA A 61 10.25 7.01 -0.47
C ALA A 61 9.02 6.83 0.40
N HIS A 62 8.61 5.59 0.62
CA HIS A 62 7.75 5.22 1.74
C HIS A 62 8.62 4.86 2.93
N VAL A 63 8.27 5.39 4.09
CA VAL A 63 8.97 5.15 5.36
C VAL A 63 8.26 4.05 6.12
N VAL A 64 8.94 2.92 6.30
CA VAL A 64 8.44 1.79 7.09
C VAL A 64 9.16 1.80 8.43
N THR A 65 8.42 1.84 9.52
CA THR A 65 8.95 1.92 10.88
C THR A 65 8.38 0.77 11.70
N PRO A 66 9.20 0.01 12.46
CA PRO A 66 8.69 -0.93 13.42
C PRO A 66 7.83 -0.25 14.47
N PHE A 67 6.74 -0.89 14.83
CA PHE A 67 5.76 -0.39 15.77
C PHE A 67 5.45 -1.46 16.81
N HIS A 68 5.74 -1.18 18.05
CA HIS A 68 5.45 -2.09 19.14
C HIS A 68 4.01 -1.89 19.61
N CYS A 69 3.17 -2.90 19.37
CA CYS A 69 1.77 -2.90 19.79
C CYS A 69 1.66 -3.21 21.28
N SER A 70 1.25 -2.24 22.07
CA SER A 70 1.11 -2.40 23.54
C SER A 70 0.06 -3.44 23.91
N ASP A 71 -1.04 -3.49 23.13
CA ASP A 71 -2.17 -4.39 23.40
C ASP A 71 -1.86 -5.86 23.09
N LEU A 72 -1.01 -6.12 22.10
CA LEU A 72 -0.70 -7.46 21.60
C LEU A 72 0.67 -7.98 22.04
N GLY A 73 1.54 -7.09 22.53
CA GLY A 73 2.91 -7.43 22.89
C GLY A 73 3.80 -7.86 21.70
N VAL A 74 3.41 -7.53 20.45
CA VAL A 74 4.13 -7.85 19.23
C VAL A 74 4.64 -6.58 18.56
N THR A 75 5.69 -6.70 17.78
CA THR A 75 6.20 -5.58 16.97
C THR A 75 5.84 -5.83 15.52
N ILE A 76 5.16 -4.90 14.89
CA ILE A 76 4.72 -4.96 13.49
C ILE A 76 5.46 -3.93 12.65
N LEU A 77 5.34 -4.03 11.33
CA LEU A 77 5.89 -3.06 10.38
C LEU A 77 4.79 -2.09 9.94
N VAL A 78 5.02 -0.80 10.11
CA VAL A 78 4.08 0.24 9.71
C VAL A 78 4.68 1.11 8.63
N ASN A 79 4.07 1.11 7.44
CA ASN A 79 4.35 2.11 6.43
C ASN A 79 3.67 3.41 6.83
N ARG A 80 4.45 4.36 7.32
CA ARG A 80 3.98 5.68 7.75
C ARG A 80 3.59 6.59 6.59
N GLY A 81 3.99 6.24 5.38
CA GLY A 81 3.63 6.95 4.17
C GLY A 81 4.82 7.54 3.41
N PHE A 82 4.51 8.51 2.55
CA PHE A 82 5.44 9.11 1.60
C PHE A 82 6.26 10.25 2.22
N VAL A 83 7.53 10.29 1.87
CA VAL A 83 8.41 11.43 2.06
C VAL A 83 9.11 11.79 0.75
N PRO A 84 9.25 13.09 0.43
CA PRO A 84 10.05 13.54 -0.70
C PRO A 84 11.52 13.12 -0.52
N ARG A 85 12.24 12.96 -1.62
CA ARG A 85 13.66 12.54 -1.59
C ARG A 85 14.53 13.38 -0.65
N LYS A 86 14.24 14.68 -0.55
CA LYS A 86 14.95 15.61 0.36
C LYS A 86 14.72 15.34 1.85
N LYS A 87 13.62 14.64 2.18
CA LYS A 87 13.23 14.32 3.56
C LYS A 87 13.36 12.85 3.90
N VAL A 88 14.08 12.06 3.12
CA VAL A 88 14.36 10.66 3.44
C VAL A 88 15.21 10.53 4.69
N ASN A 89 16.23 11.43 4.84
CA ASN A 89 17.03 11.46 6.05
C ASN A 89 16.16 11.86 7.28
N PRO A 90 16.11 11.02 8.34
CA PRO A 90 15.31 11.28 9.55
C PRO A 90 15.60 12.63 10.22
N GLU A 91 16.85 13.10 10.18
CA GLU A 91 17.25 14.38 10.75
C GLU A 91 16.50 15.57 10.15
N THR A 92 16.11 15.48 8.88
CA THR A 92 15.35 16.52 8.17
C THR A 92 13.88 16.59 8.53
N ARG A 93 13.37 15.61 9.29
CA ARG A 93 11.95 15.46 9.67
C ARG A 93 11.75 15.10 11.14
N GLN A 94 12.60 15.58 12.02
CA GLN A 94 12.53 15.31 13.47
C GLN A 94 11.17 15.63 14.09
N LYS A 95 10.50 16.68 13.64
CA LYS A 95 9.14 17.03 14.09
C LYS A 95 8.11 15.95 13.81
N GLY A 96 8.34 15.14 12.79
CA GLY A 96 7.47 14.02 12.41
C GLY A 96 7.82 12.70 13.10
N GLN A 97 8.85 12.66 13.94
CA GLN A 97 9.22 11.51 14.74
C GLN A 97 8.37 11.50 16.00
N VAL A 98 7.20 10.86 15.91
CA VAL A 98 6.26 10.78 17.03
C VAL A 98 6.86 9.90 18.11
N LEU A 99 6.99 10.47 19.29
CA LEU A 99 7.47 9.79 20.51
C LEU A 99 6.29 9.44 21.41
N GLY A 100 6.41 8.33 22.13
CA GLY A 100 5.37 7.87 23.04
C GLY A 100 4.30 7.00 22.37
N GLU A 101 3.28 6.70 23.14
CA GLU A 101 2.19 5.81 22.73
C GLU A 101 1.18 6.55 21.88
N VAL A 102 0.79 5.95 20.77
CA VAL A 102 -0.19 6.51 19.81
C VAL A 102 -1.20 5.46 19.37
N ASP A 103 -2.40 5.92 19.07
CA ASP A 103 -3.40 5.14 18.33
C ASP A 103 -3.17 5.32 16.83
N LEU A 104 -3.11 4.21 16.11
CA LEU A 104 -2.88 4.18 14.67
C LEU A 104 -3.98 3.40 13.98
N VAL A 105 -4.50 3.96 12.90
CA VAL A 105 -5.37 3.25 11.95
C VAL A 105 -4.60 3.02 10.66
N GLY A 106 -4.69 1.81 10.12
CA GLY A 106 -4.02 1.47 8.88
C GLY A 106 -4.69 0.30 8.18
N ILE A 107 -4.20 -0.02 7.00
CA ILE A 107 -4.73 -1.07 6.14
C ILE A 107 -3.73 -2.23 6.12
N VAL A 108 -4.21 -3.45 6.40
CA VAL A 108 -3.38 -4.66 6.35
C VAL A 108 -2.89 -4.90 4.92
N ARG A 109 -1.60 -5.18 4.79
CA ARG A 109 -0.97 -5.49 3.52
C ARG A 109 -0.15 -6.77 3.62
N LEU A 110 -0.22 -7.58 2.58
CA LEU A 110 0.58 -8.78 2.46
C LEU A 110 1.91 -8.52 1.74
N THR A 111 2.78 -9.52 1.72
CA THR A 111 4.03 -9.45 0.97
C THR A 111 3.77 -9.19 -0.51
N GLU A 112 4.66 -8.45 -1.15
CA GLU A 112 4.56 -8.10 -2.56
C GLU A 112 5.51 -9.00 -3.35
N ASN A 113 5.00 -9.69 -4.36
CA ASN A 113 5.84 -10.44 -5.28
C ASN A 113 6.66 -9.49 -6.14
N ARG A 114 7.95 -9.78 -6.28
CA ARG A 114 8.83 -9.02 -7.18
C ARG A 114 8.28 -9.04 -8.59
N LYS A 115 8.06 -7.85 -9.15
CA LYS A 115 7.64 -7.72 -10.56
C LYS A 115 8.83 -7.93 -11.50
N PRO A 116 8.59 -8.39 -12.75
CA PRO A 116 9.63 -8.41 -13.78
C PRO A 116 10.30 -7.03 -13.91
N PHE A 117 11.62 -7.02 -14.10
CA PHE A 117 12.46 -5.82 -14.24
C PHE A 117 12.61 -4.95 -12.99
N VAL A 118 12.00 -5.29 -11.86
CA VAL A 118 12.27 -4.63 -10.58
C VAL A 118 13.56 -5.21 -9.99
N PRO A 119 14.53 -4.37 -9.57
CA PRO A 119 15.74 -4.84 -8.91
C PRO A 119 15.43 -5.64 -7.64
N GLU A 120 16.36 -6.46 -7.19
CA GLU A 120 16.27 -7.12 -5.90
C GLU A 120 16.46 -6.13 -4.76
N ASN A 121 15.79 -6.40 -3.65
CA ASN A 121 15.99 -5.65 -2.43
C ASN A 121 17.44 -5.81 -1.95
N SER A 122 17.99 -4.75 -1.37
CA SER A 122 19.32 -4.76 -0.76
C SER A 122 19.18 -4.39 0.72
N PRO A 123 18.87 -5.37 1.57
CA PRO A 123 18.64 -5.14 3.00
C PRO A 123 19.82 -4.52 3.71
N GLU A 124 21.06 -4.91 3.35
CA GLU A 124 22.31 -4.40 3.91
C GLU A 124 22.50 -2.89 3.72
N ARG A 125 21.91 -2.36 2.63
CA ARG A 125 21.95 -0.93 2.30
C ARG A 125 20.68 -0.19 2.69
N ASN A 126 19.74 -0.88 3.35
CA ASN A 126 18.40 -0.37 3.62
C ASN A 126 17.68 0.16 2.36
N HIS A 127 17.80 -0.57 1.26
CA HIS A 127 17.27 -0.21 -0.04
C HIS A 127 16.23 -1.23 -0.48
N TRP A 128 14.96 -0.82 -0.48
CA TRP A 128 13.83 -1.68 -0.75
C TRP A 128 13.07 -1.18 -1.98
N TYR A 129 12.81 -2.07 -2.92
CA TYR A 129 12.02 -1.76 -4.13
C TYR A 129 10.58 -2.25 -4.01
N TYR A 130 10.38 -3.31 -3.24
CA TYR A 130 9.07 -3.92 -2.99
C TYR A 130 8.99 -4.40 -1.55
N ARG A 131 7.78 -4.64 -1.08
CA ARG A 131 7.49 -5.07 0.28
C ARG A 131 7.74 -6.56 0.44
N ASP A 132 8.88 -6.91 1.00
CA ASP A 132 9.27 -8.25 1.40
C ASP A 132 9.19 -8.34 2.92
N LEU A 133 8.05 -8.86 3.41
CA LEU A 133 7.75 -8.85 4.85
C LEU A 133 8.72 -9.71 5.64
N GLU A 134 9.10 -10.86 5.12
CA GLU A 134 10.02 -11.78 5.79
C GLU A 134 11.41 -11.16 5.97
N ALA A 135 11.95 -10.57 4.89
CA ALA A 135 13.25 -9.93 4.94
C ALA A 135 13.25 -8.68 5.82
N MET A 136 12.17 -7.85 5.74
CA MET A 136 12.01 -6.67 6.58
C MET A 136 11.87 -7.03 8.06
N ALA A 137 11.08 -8.04 8.38
CA ALA A 137 10.89 -8.54 9.75
C ALA A 137 12.20 -9.06 10.34
N LYS A 138 12.97 -9.83 9.57
CA LYS A 138 14.26 -10.37 10.00
C LYS A 138 15.28 -9.29 10.37
N ILE A 139 15.33 -8.20 9.60
CA ILE A 139 16.28 -7.09 9.87
C ILE A 139 15.88 -6.25 11.05
N THR A 140 14.59 -5.98 11.19
CA THR A 140 14.08 -5.11 12.25
C THR A 140 13.84 -5.83 13.57
N GLY A 141 13.71 -7.16 13.54
CA GLY A 141 13.26 -7.96 14.67
C GLY A 141 11.75 -7.88 14.93
N ALA A 142 10.98 -7.43 13.93
CA ALA A 142 9.53 -7.39 13.98
C ALA A 142 8.92 -8.70 13.49
N ASP A 143 7.62 -8.88 13.74
CA ASP A 143 6.83 -9.93 13.10
C ASP A 143 6.51 -9.56 11.64
N PRO A 144 6.28 -10.53 10.74
CA PRO A 144 5.98 -10.26 9.34
C PRO A 144 4.53 -9.80 9.13
N ILE A 145 4.13 -8.79 9.88
CA ILE A 145 2.84 -8.13 9.84
C ILE A 145 3.04 -6.71 9.36
N PHE A 146 2.27 -6.30 8.37
CA PHE A 146 2.45 -4.99 7.75
C PHE A 146 1.13 -4.24 7.60
N ILE A 147 1.13 -2.98 8.00
CA ILE A 147 0.00 -2.08 7.76
C ILE A 147 0.48 -0.80 7.08
N ASP A 148 -0.34 -0.30 6.15
CA ASP A 148 -0.19 1.05 5.60
C ASP A 148 -0.99 2.02 6.47
N ALA A 149 -0.34 2.98 7.11
CA ALA A 149 -1.02 4.02 7.89
C ALA A 149 -1.98 4.83 7.01
N ASP A 150 -3.15 5.14 7.53
CA ASP A 150 -4.10 5.98 6.83
C ASP A 150 -3.68 7.47 6.85
N PHE A 151 -4.39 8.30 6.09
CA PHE A 151 -4.08 9.74 6.01
C PHE A 151 -4.26 10.46 7.35
N HIS A 152 -5.22 10.04 8.17
CA HIS A 152 -5.50 10.64 9.48
C HIS A 152 -4.41 10.33 10.51
N SER A 153 -3.63 9.27 10.28
CA SER A 153 -2.47 8.92 11.09
C SER A 153 -1.20 9.69 10.72
N THR A 154 -1.29 10.68 9.83
CA THR A 154 -0.16 11.52 9.41
C THR A 154 0.24 12.47 10.52
N ALA A 155 1.49 12.39 10.98
CA ALA A 155 2.05 13.34 11.94
C ALA A 155 2.55 14.61 11.20
N PRO A 156 2.33 15.82 11.75
CA PRO A 156 2.83 17.07 11.17
C PRO A 156 4.35 17.04 10.98
N GLY A 157 4.79 17.30 9.75
CA GLY A 157 6.22 17.27 9.38
C GLY A 157 6.82 15.87 9.20
N GLY A 158 6.03 14.82 9.33
CA GLY A 158 6.39 13.43 9.10
C GLY A 158 5.99 12.90 7.72
N PRO A 159 6.08 11.59 7.53
CA PRO A 159 5.59 10.92 6.34
C PRO A 159 4.08 11.11 6.17
N ILE A 160 3.63 11.23 4.92
CA ILE A 160 2.22 11.43 4.57
C ILE A 160 1.58 10.05 4.37
N GLY A 161 0.68 9.68 5.28
CA GLY A 161 -0.10 8.44 5.22
C GLY A 161 -1.11 8.41 4.07
N GLY A 162 -1.92 7.35 4.01
CA GLY A 162 -2.95 7.21 2.98
C GLY A 162 -2.40 6.93 1.58
N GLN A 163 -1.21 6.36 1.47
CA GLN A 163 -0.54 6.09 0.20
C GLN A 163 -0.94 4.77 -0.44
N THR A 164 -1.89 4.05 0.15
CA THR A 164 -2.37 2.77 -0.37
C THR A 164 -3.22 3.00 -1.62
N ARG A 165 -2.75 2.52 -2.75
CA ARG A 165 -3.59 2.37 -3.95
C ARG A 165 -4.36 1.06 -3.82
N VAL A 166 -5.64 1.15 -3.56
CA VAL A 166 -6.56 0.00 -3.69
C VAL A 166 -6.87 -0.13 -5.17
N THR A 167 -6.04 -0.86 -5.90
CA THR A 167 -6.38 -1.27 -7.26
C THR A 167 -7.40 -2.39 -7.14
N LEU A 168 -8.66 -2.05 -7.15
CA LEU A 168 -9.71 -3.04 -7.38
C LEU A 168 -9.43 -3.64 -8.75
N ARG A 169 -8.95 -4.87 -8.75
CA ARG A 169 -8.76 -5.66 -9.97
C ARG A 169 -10.15 -5.93 -10.52
N ASN A 170 -10.58 -5.09 -11.45
CA ASN A 170 -11.87 -5.21 -12.13
C ASN A 170 -11.79 -6.35 -13.15
N GLU A 171 -11.66 -7.57 -12.66
CA GLU A 171 -11.68 -8.78 -13.51
C GLU A 171 -13.01 -8.93 -14.22
N HIS A 172 -14.09 -8.34 -13.68
CA HIS A 172 -15.40 -8.32 -14.32
C HIS A 172 -15.41 -7.59 -15.68
N MET A 173 -14.64 -6.51 -15.83
CA MET A 173 -14.60 -5.79 -17.15
C MET A 173 -13.89 -6.63 -18.22
N GLN A 174 -12.83 -7.35 -17.86
CA GLN A 174 -12.17 -8.26 -18.81
C GLN A 174 -13.08 -9.41 -19.22
N TYR A 175 -13.87 -9.94 -18.28
CA TYR A 175 -14.83 -11.02 -18.57
C TYR A 175 -15.94 -10.56 -19.53
N ILE A 176 -16.49 -9.37 -19.31
CA ILE A 176 -17.53 -8.78 -20.17
C ILE A 176 -17.00 -8.55 -21.60
N LEU A 177 -15.79 -7.99 -21.73
CA LEU A 177 -15.16 -7.76 -23.02
C LEU A 177 -14.89 -9.07 -23.78
N THR A 178 -14.44 -10.11 -23.11
CA THR A 178 -14.18 -11.42 -23.71
C THR A 178 -15.45 -12.06 -24.23
N TRP A 179 -16.56 -11.97 -23.51
CA TRP A 179 -17.85 -12.50 -23.94
C TRP A 179 -18.48 -11.70 -25.09
N LEU A 180 -18.29 -10.39 -25.14
CA LEU A 180 -18.75 -9.53 -26.24
C LEU A 180 -18.03 -9.84 -27.56
N VAL A 181 -16.75 -10.22 -27.50
CA VAL A 181 -15.97 -10.60 -28.70
C VAL A 181 -16.29 -12.03 -29.16
N LEU A 182 -16.75 -12.89 -28.24
CA LEU A 182 -17.09 -14.30 -28.54
C LEU A 182 -18.54 -14.53 -28.97
N LEU A 183 -19.40 -13.48 -29.02
CA LEU A 183 -20.72 -13.59 -29.60
C LEU A 183 -20.59 -13.80 -31.11
N PRO A 184 -20.92 -14.99 -31.66
CA PRO A 184 -20.87 -15.20 -33.13
C PRO A 184 -21.88 -14.26 -33.77
N ALA A 185 -21.43 -13.51 -34.75
CA ALA A 185 -22.33 -12.77 -35.65
C ALA A 185 -23.29 -13.77 -36.29
N THR A 186 -24.52 -13.86 -35.80
CA THR A 186 -25.55 -14.64 -36.49
C THR A 186 -25.82 -13.99 -37.81
N PRO A 187 -25.63 -14.69 -38.96
CA PRO A 187 -25.99 -14.13 -40.25
C PRO A 187 -27.51 -13.95 -40.33
N SER A 188 -27.95 -12.72 -40.54
CA SER A 188 -29.34 -12.38 -40.78
C SER A 188 -29.75 -13.00 -42.13
N THR A 189 -30.46 -14.14 -42.12
CA THR A 189 -31.14 -14.68 -43.26
C THR A 189 -32.45 -13.92 -43.48
N HIS A 190 -32.41 -12.88 -44.33
CA HIS A 190 -33.64 -12.31 -44.85
C HIS A 190 -34.23 -13.30 -45.88
N PRO A 191 -35.48 -13.75 -45.76
CA PRO A 191 -36.16 -14.48 -46.79
C PRO A 191 -36.51 -13.50 -47.92
N THR A 192 -36.04 -13.79 -49.14
CA THR A 192 -36.45 -13.10 -50.37
C THR A 192 -37.92 -13.46 -50.66
N PRO A 193 -38.81 -12.47 -50.93
CA PRO A 193 -40.15 -12.78 -51.35
C PRO A 193 -40.14 -13.25 -52.81
N HIS A 194 -40.62 -14.47 -53.05
CA HIS A 194 -40.94 -14.95 -54.39
C HIS A 194 -42.08 -14.11 -54.94
N ARG A 195 -41.87 -13.45 -56.08
CA ARG A 195 -42.92 -12.92 -56.97
C ARG A 195 -43.38 -14.05 -57.86
N LEU A 196 -44.69 -14.30 -57.87
CA LEU A 196 -45.42 -14.91 -58.96
C LEU A 196 -45.64 -13.92 -60.08
#